data_ecda15429a7935c84fb0ae25d6919aa2
#
_entry.id   ecda15429a7935c84fb0ae25d6919aa2
#
_cell.length_a   1.000
_cell.length_b   1.000
_cell.length_c   1.000
_cell.angle_alpha   90.00
_cell.angle_beta   90.00
_cell.angle_gamma   90.00
#
_symmetry.space_group_name_H-M   'P 1'
#
loop_
_entity.id
_entity.type
_entity.pdbx_description
1 polymer ?
#
loop_
_entity_poly.entity_id
_entity_poly.type
_entity_poly.pdbx_seq_one_letter_code
_entity_poly.pdbx_strand_id
1 'polypeptide(L)'
;MKNLKFLSIVLLASIILVSCGTVRVASDYDSEADFSKYKTFAFYKSGIDKVEISDIDKKRILKSIQSSLLNKGLTIDENPDVLINIATKSSENIYIDNTYYSPYYTGWYPNYGR
;
A
#
# COMPACT_ATOMS: atom_id res chain seq x y z
N MET A 1 -52.14 -1.82 5.00
CA MET A 1 -51.19 -0.69 4.85
C MET A 1 -49.99 -0.75 5.81
N LYS A 2 -50.14 -1.31 7.00
CA LYS A 2 -49.00 -1.49 7.93
C LYS A 2 -47.92 -2.40 7.35
N ASN A 3 -48.30 -3.45 6.65
CA ASN A 3 -47.37 -4.42 6.05
C ASN A 3 -46.59 -3.83 4.85
N LEU A 4 -47.17 -2.89 4.12
CA LEU A 4 -46.54 -2.24 2.99
C LEU A 4 -45.40 -1.31 3.44
N LYS A 5 -45.58 -0.59 4.57
CA LYS A 5 -44.54 0.25 5.17
C LYS A 5 -43.39 -0.59 5.72
N PHE A 6 -43.68 -1.72 6.33
CA PHE A 6 -42.71 -2.64 6.85
C PHE A 6 -41.87 -3.26 5.70
N LEU A 7 -42.55 -3.66 4.63
CA LEU A 7 -41.89 -4.20 3.42
C LEU A 7 -40.92 -3.17 2.78
N SER A 8 -41.36 -1.89 2.73
CA SER A 8 -40.54 -0.79 2.21
C SER A 8 -39.27 -0.56 3.05
N ILE A 9 -39.37 -0.64 4.37
CA ILE A 9 -38.24 -0.48 5.28
C ILE A 9 -37.23 -1.65 5.12
N VAL A 10 -37.72 -2.87 4.99
CA VAL A 10 -36.88 -4.06 4.79
C VAL A 10 -36.18 -3.99 3.45
N LEU A 11 -36.84 -3.54 2.39
CA LEU A 11 -36.23 -3.35 1.07
C LEU A 11 -35.13 -2.28 1.09
N LEU A 12 -35.39 -1.15 1.76
CA LEU A 12 -34.42 -0.08 1.92
C LEU A 12 -33.17 -0.54 2.72
N ALA A 13 -33.37 -1.29 3.79
CA ALA A 13 -32.31 -1.86 4.60
C ALA A 13 -31.44 -2.86 3.82
N SER A 14 -32.06 -3.64 2.92
CA SER A 14 -31.33 -4.59 2.06
C SER A 14 -30.38 -3.91 1.08
N ILE A 15 -30.73 -2.72 0.58
CA ILE A 15 -29.90 -1.96 -0.36
C ILE A 15 -28.64 -1.42 0.33
N ILE A 16 -28.69 -1.09 1.61
CA ILE A 16 -27.56 -0.57 2.38
C ILE A 16 -26.51 -1.65 2.65
N LEU A 17 -26.89 -2.92 2.69
CA LEU A 17 -25.99 -4.04 2.95
C LEU A 17 -25.12 -4.45 1.74
N VAL A 18 -25.42 -3.97 0.54
CA VAL A 18 -24.69 -4.35 -0.70
C VAL A 18 -23.48 -3.43 -0.98
N SER A 19 -23.26 -2.38 -0.21
CA SER A 19 -22.21 -1.36 -0.44
C SER A 19 -20.84 -1.75 0.13
N CYS A 20 -20.48 -3.03 0.21
CA CYS A 20 -19.12 -3.44 0.53
C CYS A 20 -18.27 -3.49 -0.75
N GLY A 21 -17.54 -2.42 -1.03
CA GLY A 21 -16.48 -2.42 -2.03
C GLY A 21 -15.43 -3.47 -1.66
N THR A 22 -15.25 -4.49 -2.51
CA THR A 22 -14.28 -5.56 -2.29
C THR A 22 -12.89 -5.10 -2.67
N VAL A 23 -12.09 -4.67 -1.70
CA VAL A 23 -10.64 -4.56 -1.87
C VAL A 23 -10.03 -5.94 -1.68
N ARG A 24 -9.36 -6.47 -2.71
CA ARG A 24 -8.62 -7.72 -2.61
C ARG A 24 -7.21 -7.43 -2.15
N VAL A 25 -6.83 -7.96 -1.00
CA VAL A 25 -5.47 -7.90 -0.48
C VAL A 25 -4.87 -9.30 -0.61
N ALA A 26 -3.72 -9.40 -1.28
CA ALA A 26 -2.91 -10.60 -1.32
C ALA A 26 -1.55 -10.29 -0.69
N SER A 27 -1.03 -11.20 0.12
CA SER A 27 0.30 -11.10 0.68
C SER A 27 1.08 -12.37 0.34
N ASP A 28 2.32 -12.17 -0.07
CA ASP A 28 3.27 -13.23 -0.31
C ASP A 28 4.60 -12.86 0.33
N TYR A 29 5.28 -13.82 0.92
CA TYR A 29 6.55 -13.59 1.61
C TYR A 29 7.35 -14.89 1.67
N ASP A 30 8.67 -14.74 1.78
CA ASP A 30 9.56 -15.87 2.01
C ASP A 30 9.35 -16.43 3.43
N SER A 31 8.89 -17.66 3.51
CA SER A 31 8.63 -18.35 4.78
C SER A 31 9.91 -18.62 5.60
N GLU A 32 11.07 -18.57 4.98
CA GLU A 32 12.37 -18.74 5.67
C GLU A 32 12.90 -17.41 6.23
N ALA A 33 12.30 -16.28 5.85
CA ALA A 33 12.70 -14.97 6.33
C ALA A 33 12.27 -14.74 7.79
N ASP A 34 13.22 -14.42 8.64
CA ASP A 34 12.95 -14.04 10.02
C ASP A 34 12.74 -12.54 10.15
N PHE A 35 11.50 -12.11 10.05
CA PHE A 35 11.12 -10.70 10.13
C PHE A 35 11.37 -10.05 11.49
N SER A 36 11.57 -10.84 12.55
CA SER A 36 11.84 -10.31 13.89
C SER A 36 13.19 -9.60 14.01
N LYS A 37 14.10 -9.90 13.09
CA LYS A 37 15.45 -9.30 13.04
C LYS A 37 15.44 -7.88 12.45
N TYR A 38 14.41 -7.53 11.68
CA TYR A 38 14.34 -6.24 11.00
C TYR A 38 13.79 -5.18 11.95
N LYS A 39 14.58 -4.13 12.17
CA LYS A 39 14.25 -3.02 13.09
C LYS A 39 14.13 -1.69 12.38
N THR A 40 14.77 -1.56 11.23
CA THR A 40 14.85 -0.29 10.51
C THR A 40 14.38 -0.44 9.07
N PHE A 41 13.83 0.65 8.52
CA PHE A 41 13.37 0.69 7.13
C PHE A 41 13.68 2.03 6.47
N ALA A 42 13.73 2.04 5.16
CA ALA A 42 13.69 3.23 4.33
C ALA A 42 12.90 2.97 3.05
N PHE A 43 12.50 4.03 2.38
CA PHE A 43 11.81 3.96 1.10
C PHE A 43 12.80 3.94 -0.06
N TYR A 44 12.56 3.06 -1.05
CA TYR A 44 13.36 2.97 -2.25
C TYR A 44 12.97 4.06 -3.25
N LYS A 45 13.75 5.12 -3.30
CA LYS A 45 13.49 6.32 -4.11
C LYS A 45 13.23 6.03 -5.57
N SER A 46 14.13 5.32 -6.22
CA SER A 46 14.04 5.06 -7.67
C SER A 46 12.77 4.31 -8.06
N GLY A 47 12.27 3.45 -7.20
CA GLY A 47 10.99 2.77 -7.41
C GLY A 47 9.80 3.73 -7.25
N ILE A 48 9.84 4.56 -6.22
CA ILE A 48 8.76 5.50 -5.91
C ILE A 48 8.66 6.61 -6.97
N ASP A 49 9.77 7.09 -7.49
CA ASP A 49 9.79 8.13 -8.53
C ASP A 49 9.15 7.64 -9.86
N LYS A 50 9.23 6.34 -10.12
CA LYS A 50 8.62 5.70 -11.31
C LYS A 50 7.12 5.43 -11.18
N VAL A 51 6.54 5.62 -10.01
CA VAL A 51 5.11 5.38 -9.79
C VAL A 51 4.28 6.46 -10.47
N GLU A 52 3.44 6.07 -11.42
CA GLU A 52 2.57 6.96 -12.21
C GLU A 52 1.25 7.23 -11.49
N ILE A 53 1.31 7.94 -10.37
CA ILE A 53 0.16 8.47 -9.63
C ILE A 53 0.41 9.92 -9.27
N SER A 54 -0.65 10.62 -8.83
CA SER A 54 -0.50 12.01 -8.39
C SER A 54 0.46 12.14 -7.21
N ASP A 55 1.20 13.23 -7.13
CA ASP A 55 2.13 13.48 -6.02
C ASP A 55 1.43 13.51 -4.65
N ILE A 56 0.17 13.93 -4.62
CA ILE A 56 -0.64 13.94 -3.40
C ILE A 56 -0.94 12.53 -2.95
N ASP A 57 -1.34 11.65 -3.87
CA ASP A 57 -1.63 10.26 -3.54
C ASP A 57 -0.37 9.50 -3.17
N LYS A 58 0.73 9.76 -3.87
CA LYS A 58 2.05 9.23 -3.51
C LYS A 58 2.42 9.55 -2.05
N LYS A 59 2.30 10.82 -1.65
CA LYS A 59 2.56 11.25 -0.27
C LYS A 59 1.62 10.59 0.74
N ARG A 60 0.34 10.45 0.41
CA ARG A 60 -0.65 9.78 1.28
C ARG A 60 -0.30 8.31 1.50
N ILE A 61 0.04 7.59 0.43
CA ILE A 61 0.44 6.18 0.50
C ILE A 61 1.70 6.02 1.33
N LEU A 62 2.74 6.80 1.06
CA LEU A 62 4.00 6.74 1.80
C LEU A 62 3.80 7.04 3.28
N LYS A 63 3.01 8.06 3.62
CA LYS A 63 2.69 8.40 5.00
C LYS A 63 1.92 7.29 5.71
N SER A 64 0.99 6.65 5.02
CA SER A 64 0.22 5.53 5.57
C SER A 64 1.10 4.32 5.86
N ILE A 65 1.99 3.96 4.93
CA ILE A 65 2.95 2.88 5.11
C ILE A 65 3.91 3.20 6.26
N GLN A 66 4.45 4.41 6.29
CA GLN A 66 5.34 4.86 7.37
C GLN A 66 4.68 4.73 8.74
N SER A 67 3.46 5.25 8.89
CA SER A 67 2.71 5.16 10.15
C SER A 67 2.48 3.71 10.57
N SER A 68 2.16 2.83 9.62
CA SER A 68 1.95 1.41 9.91
C SER A 68 3.22 0.72 10.37
N LEU A 69 4.37 1.03 9.77
CA LEU A 69 5.66 0.44 10.13
C LEU A 69 6.16 0.97 11.48
N LEU A 70 6.00 2.27 11.74
CA LEU A 70 6.33 2.87 13.04
C LEU A 70 5.47 2.25 14.17
N ASN A 71 4.18 2.04 13.92
CA ASN A 71 3.29 1.38 14.89
C ASN A 71 3.68 -0.09 15.15
N LYS A 72 4.35 -0.73 14.21
CA LYS A 72 4.92 -2.08 14.39
C LYS A 72 6.28 -2.09 15.07
N GLY A 73 6.82 -0.92 15.42
CA GLY A 73 8.08 -0.78 16.14
C GLY A 73 9.32 -0.66 15.27
N LEU A 74 9.16 -0.51 13.93
CA LEU A 74 10.28 -0.20 13.07
C LEU A 74 10.58 1.30 13.11
N THR A 75 11.83 1.66 12.85
CA THR A 75 12.28 3.05 12.77
C THR A 75 12.89 3.35 11.41
N ILE A 76 12.93 4.63 11.04
CA ILE A 76 13.57 5.05 9.77
C ILE A 76 15.06 5.20 10.02
N ASP A 77 15.86 4.66 9.10
CA ASP A 77 17.32 4.75 9.14
C ASP A 77 17.90 4.95 7.74
N GLU A 78 19.05 5.58 7.66
CA GLU A 78 19.80 5.75 6.40
C GLU A 78 20.45 4.44 5.93
N ASN A 79 20.75 3.53 6.86
CA ASN A 79 21.25 2.19 6.60
C ASN A 79 20.24 1.15 7.08
N PRO A 80 19.07 1.00 6.42
CA PRO A 80 17.99 0.17 6.93
C PRO A 80 18.22 -1.32 6.71
N ASP A 81 17.56 -2.09 7.56
CA ASP A 81 17.45 -3.54 7.37
C ASP A 81 16.53 -3.89 6.20
N VAL A 82 15.51 -3.03 5.92
CA VAL A 82 14.48 -3.28 4.91
C VAL A 82 14.27 -2.05 4.03
N LEU A 83 14.18 -2.27 2.73
CA LEU A 83 13.80 -1.28 1.74
C LEU A 83 12.35 -1.48 1.31
N ILE A 84 11.57 -0.41 1.40
CA ILE A 84 10.18 -0.39 0.96
C ILE A 84 10.10 0.17 -0.46
N ASN A 85 9.60 -0.63 -1.38
CA ASN A 85 9.31 -0.22 -2.74
C ASN A 85 7.80 -0.21 -2.99
N ILE A 86 7.34 0.70 -3.84
CA ILE A 86 5.95 0.79 -4.27
C ILE A 86 5.92 0.65 -5.77
N ALA A 87 5.08 -0.26 -6.25
CA ALA A 87 4.78 -0.41 -7.66
C ALA A 87 3.27 -0.28 -7.87
N THR A 88 2.86 0.47 -8.89
CA THR A 88 1.46 0.57 -9.30
C THR A 88 1.28 0.00 -10.69
N LYS A 89 0.18 -0.70 -10.91
CA LYS A 89 -0.27 -1.12 -12.24
C LYS A 89 -1.64 -0.50 -12.47
N SER A 90 -1.76 0.32 -13.51
CA SER A 90 -3.06 0.71 -14.03
C SER A 90 -3.51 -0.30 -15.07
N SER A 91 -4.78 -0.70 -15.04
CA SER A 91 -5.32 -1.74 -15.92
C SER A 91 -5.53 -1.31 -17.37
N GLU A 92 -5.21 -0.08 -17.72
CA GLU A 92 -5.53 0.44 -19.05
C GLU A 92 -4.43 0.28 -20.10
N ASN A 93 -3.18 -0.02 -19.73
CA ASN A 93 -2.14 -0.32 -20.73
C ASN A 93 -1.09 -1.25 -20.14
N ILE A 94 -1.13 -2.51 -20.58
CA ILE A 94 -0.08 -3.46 -20.30
C ILE A 94 1.10 -3.19 -21.23
N TYR A 95 2.03 -2.33 -20.83
CA TYR A 95 3.41 -2.44 -21.29
C TYR A 95 4.17 -3.22 -20.25
N ILE A 96 4.45 -4.47 -20.55
CA ILE A 96 5.39 -5.27 -19.76
C ILE A 96 6.78 -4.74 -20.09
N ASP A 97 7.23 -3.74 -19.34
CA ASP A 97 8.64 -3.41 -19.32
C ASP A 97 9.31 -4.33 -18.31
N ASN A 98 9.92 -5.40 -18.83
CA ASN A 98 10.84 -6.26 -18.09
C ASN A 98 12.13 -5.48 -17.80
N THR A 99 12.02 -4.40 -17.07
CA THR A 99 13.22 -3.70 -16.60
C THR A 99 13.81 -4.51 -15.46
N TYR A 100 14.88 -5.19 -15.77
CA TYR A 100 15.75 -5.91 -14.86
C TYR A 100 15.95 -5.15 -13.57
N TYR A 101 15.62 -5.78 -12.47
CA TYR A 101 15.97 -5.34 -11.13
C TYR A 101 17.49 -5.22 -11.05
N SER A 102 17.99 -3.99 -11.15
CA SER A 102 19.38 -3.70 -10.82
C SER A 102 19.45 -3.37 -9.33
N PRO A 103 20.11 -4.19 -8.52
CA PRO A 103 20.17 -3.99 -7.06
C PRO A 103 21.13 -2.86 -6.62
N TYR A 104 21.64 -2.06 -7.55
CA TYR A 104 22.69 -1.08 -7.26
C TYR A 104 22.23 0.37 -7.42
N TYR A 105 21.17 0.78 -6.74
CA TYR A 105 20.87 2.21 -6.61
C TYR A 105 20.57 2.57 -5.17
N THR A 106 21.62 2.99 -4.49
CA THR A 106 21.57 3.65 -3.20
C THR A 106 21.14 5.10 -3.36
N GLY A 107 19.87 5.34 -3.51
CA GLY A 107 19.29 6.68 -3.41
C GLY A 107 18.29 6.70 -2.27
N TRP A 108 18.71 7.15 -1.13
CA TRP A 108 17.93 7.20 0.09
C TRP A 108 17.12 8.50 0.20
N TYR A 109 15.85 8.40 0.52
CA TYR A 109 15.05 9.54 0.98
C TYR A 109 14.79 9.42 2.48
N PRO A 110 15.57 10.10 3.33
CA PRO A 110 15.29 10.12 4.76
C PRO A 110 14.06 10.98 5.12
N ASN A 111 13.47 11.71 4.17
CA ASN A 111 12.46 12.73 4.46
C ASN A 111 11.06 12.54 3.83
N TYR A 112 10.69 11.33 3.40
CA TYR A 112 9.31 11.07 3.04
C TYR A 112 8.48 10.83 4.30
N GLY A 113 8.00 11.90 4.92
CA GLY A 113 7.13 11.77 6.09
C GLY A 113 7.07 12.98 7.04
N ARG A 114 7.55 14.10 6.60
CA ARG A 114 7.36 15.36 7.33
C ARG A 114 6.40 16.29 6.61
#